data_4a0848ce790853b0dd76c5a2f4c70848
#
_entry.id   4a0848ce790853b0dd76c5a2f4c70848
#
_cell.length_a   1.000
_cell.length_b   1.000
_cell.length_c   1.000
_cell.angle_alpha   90.00
_cell.angle_beta   90.00
_cell.angle_gamma   90.00
#
_symmetry.space_group_name_H-M   'P 1'
#
loop_
_entity.id
_entity.type
_entity.pdbx_description
1 polymer ?
#
loop_
_entity_poly.entity_id
_entity_poly.type
_entity_poly.pdbx_seq_one_letter_code
_entity_poly.pdbx_strand_id
1 'polypeptide(L)'
;MASIKITVDRLQPGLHIRLPVKWNEHPFLFNSFKIKDEDQIRMIRHLGIKHVFINTAQSDTQPLPVPEEQPNANVEEVLHEEIDLEAQKLWKEKQDRIEKLNAYRRRVINCEKEFERSLSRMRAVMNKIRNRPEQAVDEASQLVNDIVDKLLSDDNVTLHLMNGKSEFEDIYFHSLNVSVVAMMIAKAKKLSADQIKEVAFASLFHDMGKVKVPTAILRKPTPLTEPEKNYLKLHTKYGLEIAGNMDSFPESARTVIAQHHELNDGSGYPEGLKEEQIDELTQIVSVANAYDNLCHSNIPSEQKIPYVALSHLYKNCKHQYNNENLSLLIKFMGIYPPGTVVQLSNEMVGLVISVNAQNILHPNVLIYDPSVPRTQAPIIDLAEKEIKIVNAILPTKLPDKVREYLNPRSRISYFFDSDE
;
A
#
# COMPACT_ATOMS: atom_id res chain seq x y z
N MET A 1 -10.32 -20.61 -20.73
CA MET A 1 -10.85 -21.87 -20.11
C MET A 1 -12.31 -21.97 -20.47
N ALA A 2 -12.79 -23.14 -20.90
CA ALA A 2 -14.17 -23.31 -21.32
C ALA A 2 -15.09 -23.33 -20.11
N SER A 3 -15.95 -22.33 -19.96
CA SER A 3 -17.02 -22.37 -18.98
C SER A 3 -18.24 -23.09 -19.58
N ILE A 4 -18.75 -24.10 -18.91
CA ILE A 4 -19.91 -24.87 -19.36
C ILE A 4 -21.15 -24.26 -18.71
N LYS A 5 -22.17 -23.97 -19.52
CA LYS A 5 -23.47 -23.48 -19.04
C LYS A 5 -24.31 -24.66 -18.58
N ILE A 6 -24.81 -24.64 -17.34
CA ILE A 6 -25.71 -25.66 -16.78
C ILE A 6 -26.96 -25.01 -16.17
N THR A 7 -28.02 -25.79 -16.02
CA THR A 7 -29.23 -25.40 -15.26
C THR A 7 -28.98 -25.47 -13.77
N VAL A 8 -29.68 -24.66 -12.98
CA VAL A 8 -29.54 -24.56 -11.53
C VAL A 8 -29.91 -25.88 -10.84
N ASP A 9 -30.78 -26.71 -11.42
CA ASP A 9 -31.18 -28.01 -10.87
C ASP A 9 -30.03 -29.03 -10.82
N ARG A 10 -28.94 -28.76 -11.54
CA ARG A 10 -27.75 -29.61 -11.60
C ARG A 10 -26.63 -29.18 -10.64
N LEU A 11 -26.92 -28.19 -9.80
CA LEU A 11 -25.96 -27.71 -8.80
C LEU A 11 -25.82 -28.69 -7.63
N GLN A 12 -24.59 -28.78 -7.12
CA GLN A 12 -24.28 -29.46 -5.86
C GLN A 12 -23.06 -28.80 -5.20
N PRO A 13 -22.87 -28.96 -3.88
CA PRO A 13 -21.69 -28.48 -3.19
C PRO A 13 -20.39 -28.96 -3.83
N GLY A 14 -19.37 -28.11 -3.82
CA GLY A 14 -18.08 -28.37 -4.46
C GLY A 14 -17.96 -27.88 -5.90
N LEU A 15 -19.05 -27.50 -6.58
CA LEU A 15 -18.99 -26.88 -7.89
C LEU A 15 -18.48 -25.45 -7.79
N HIS A 16 -17.54 -25.09 -8.63
CA HIS A 16 -17.14 -23.70 -8.83
C HIS A 16 -18.00 -23.07 -9.93
N ILE A 17 -18.81 -22.08 -9.55
CA ILE A 17 -19.79 -21.44 -10.46
C ILE A 17 -19.48 -19.98 -10.68
N ARG A 18 -20.03 -19.43 -11.77
CA ARG A 18 -20.16 -18.01 -12.02
C ARG A 18 -21.61 -17.69 -12.31
N LEU A 19 -22.15 -16.72 -11.58
CA LEU A 19 -23.52 -16.23 -11.77
C LEU A 19 -23.62 -15.36 -13.04
N PRO A 20 -24.71 -15.45 -13.79
CA PRO A 20 -24.94 -14.66 -15.03
C PRO A 20 -25.52 -13.26 -14.76
N VAL A 21 -25.57 -12.83 -13.52
CA VAL A 21 -26.14 -11.57 -13.05
C VAL A 21 -25.05 -10.62 -12.58
N LYS A 22 -25.33 -9.32 -12.50
CA LYS A 22 -24.35 -8.35 -12.02
C LYS A 22 -24.09 -8.53 -10.51
N TRP A 23 -22.90 -8.16 -10.09
CA TRP A 23 -22.48 -8.30 -8.68
C TRP A 23 -23.43 -7.65 -7.66
N ASN A 24 -24.07 -6.53 -8.03
CA ASN A 24 -25.02 -5.83 -7.19
C ASN A 24 -26.46 -6.41 -7.21
N GLU A 25 -26.70 -7.46 -7.98
CA GLU A 25 -28.02 -8.10 -8.14
C GLU A 25 -28.18 -9.40 -7.35
N HIS A 26 -27.17 -9.79 -6.56
CA HIS A 26 -27.21 -11.00 -5.72
C HIS A 26 -26.47 -10.79 -4.40
N PRO A 27 -26.79 -11.55 -3.33
CA PRO A 27 -26.21 -11.35 -2.00
C PRO A 27 -24.79 -11.90 -1.82
N PHE A 28 -24.29 -12.75 -2.74
CA PHE A 28 -22.99 -13.37 -2.62
C PHE A 28 -21.85 -12.36 -2.73
N LEU A 29 -20.71 -12.68 -2.08
CA LEU A 29 -19.52 -11.81 -2.05
C LEU A 29 -18.89 -11.62 -3.43
N PHE A 30 -18.88 -12.67 -4.26
CA PHE A 30 -18.32 -12.69 -5.60
C PHE A 30 -19.32 -13.22 -6.62
N ASN A 31 -19.16 -12.85 -7.88
CA ASN A 31 -19.91 -13.44 -8.99
C ASN A 31 -19.46 -14.88 -9.30
N SER A 32 -18.23 -15.23 -8.92
CA SER A 32 -17.66 -16.53 -9.16
C SER A 32 -17.14 -17.10 -7.82
N PHE A 33 -17.62 -18.26 -7.43
CA PHE A 33 -17.28 -18.89 -6.16
C PHE A 33 -17.55 -20.40 -6.18
N LYS A 34 -16.97 -21.12 -5.24
CA LYS A 34 -17.26 -22.54 -5.02
C LYS A 34 -18.46 -22.65 -4.08
N ILE A 35 -19.47 -23.42 -4.48
CA ILE A 35 -20.65 -23.71 -3.66
C ILE A 35 -20.20 -24.52 -2.44
N LYS A 36 -20.55 -24.06 -1.24
CA LYS A 36 -20.18 -24.68 0.03
C LYS A 36 -21.22 -25.66 0.51
N ASP A 37 -22.50 -25.32 0.35
CA ASP A 37 -23.64 -26.04 0.95
C ASP A 37 -24.90 -25.93 0.08
N GLU A 38 -25.93 -26.68 0.47
CA GLU A 38 -27.24 -26.66 -0.18
C GLU A 38 -27.99 -25.34 0.00
N ASP A 39 -27.69 -24.58 1.06
CA ASP A 39 -28.34 -23.31 1.33
C ASP A 39 -27.98 -22.27 0.26
N GLN A 40 -26.71 -22.28 -0.17
CA GLN A 40 -26.29 -21.45 -1.28
C GLN A 40 -27.00 -21.82 -2.59
N ILE A 41 -27.27 -23.10 -2.83
CA ILE A 41 -28.00 -23.57 -4.00
C ILE A 41 -29.46 -23.10 -3.94
N ARG A 42 -30.10 -23.21 -2.77
CA ARG A 42 -31.45 -22.71 -2.54
C ARG A 42 -31.55 -21.22 -2.80
N MET A 43 -30.58 -20.44 -2.31
CA MET A 43 -30.53 -18.99 -2.58
C MET A 43 -30.38 -18.67 -4.05
N ILE A 44 -29.53 -19.40 -4.79
CA ILE A 44 -29.36 -19.19 -6.24
C ILE A 44 -30.68 -19.44 -6.99
N ARG A 45 -31.44 -20.47 -6.59
CA ARG A 45 -32.78 -20.75 -7.13
C ARG A 45 -33.77 -19.63 -6.83
N HIS A 46 -33.76 -19.14 -5.56
CA HIS A 46 -34.64 -18.05 -5.13
C HIS A 46 -34.40 -16.73 -5.87
N LEU A 47 -33.17 -16.48 -6.31
CA LEU A 47 -32.83 -15.33 -7.17
C LEU A 47 -33.43 -15.42 -8.59
N GLY A 48 -34.16 -16.48 -8.92
CA GLY A 48 -34.74 -16.68 -10.26
C GLY A 48 -33.71 -16.98 -11.35
N ILE A 49 -32.50 -17.31 -10.99
CA ILE A 49 -31.42 -17.65 -11.92
C ILE A 49 -31.69 -19.05 -12.49
N LYS A 50 -31.91 -19.14 -13.79
CA LYS A 50 -32.18 -20.43 -14.46
C LYS A 50 -30.92 -21.20 -14.87
N HIS A 51 -29.81 -20.49 -15.06
CA HIS A 51 -28.56 -21.07 -15.56
C HIS A 51 -27.36 -20.40 -14.88
N VAL A 52 -26.31 -21.19 -14.66
CA VAL A 52 -25.01 -20.71 -14.20
C VAL A 52 -23.89 -21.23 -15.11
N PHE A 53 -22.73 -20.62 -15.02
CA PHE A 53 -21.52 -21.10 -15.70
C PHE A 53 -20.64 -21.85 -14.70
N ILE A 54 -20.18 -23.06 -15.03
CA ILE A 54 -19.25 -23.82 -14.18
C ILE A 54 -17.83 -23.77 -14.75
N ASN A 55 -16.88 -23.77 -13.83
CA ASN A 55 -15.46 -23.98 -14.12
C ASN A 55 -15.08 -25.38 -13.62
N THR A 56 -15.01 -26.34 -14.51
CA THR A 56 -14.71 -27.73 -14.15
C THR A 56 -13.30 -27.93 -13.60
N ALA A 57 -12.35 -27.07 -13.95
CA ALA A 57 -10.97 -27.14 -13.46
C ALA A 57 -10.83 -26.71 -11.98
N GLN A 58 -11.77 -25.92 -11.46
CA GLN A 58 -11.80 -25.42 -10.10
C GLN A 58 -12.89 -26.08 -9.23
N SER A 59 -13.65 -27.02 -9.80
CA SER A 59 -14.70 -27.76 -9.12
C SER A 59 -14.16 -29.05 -8.52
N ASP A 60 -14.60 -29.37 -7.30
CA ASP A 60 -14.28 -30.64 -6.63
C ASP A 60 -15.26 -31.77 -7.05
N THR A 61 -16.43 -31.39 -7.58
CA THR A 61 -17.51 -32.30 -7.96
C THR A 61 -17.94 -32.04 -9.41
N GLN A 62 -18.68 -33.00 -9.98
CA GLN A 62 -19.28 -32.84 -11.31
C GLN A 62 -20.76 -32.45 -11.17
N PRO A 63 -21.37 -31.73 -12.17
CA PRO A 63 -22.77 -31.42 -12.12
C PRO A 63 -23.65 -32.68 -11.99
N LEU A 64 -24.76 -32.54 -11.28
CA LEU A 64 -25.76 -33.60 -11.23
C LEU A 64 -26.25 -33.98 -12.64
N PRO A 65 -26.67 -35.20 -12.89
CA PRO A 65 -27.26 -35.60 -14.18
C PRO A 65 -28.47 -34.74 -14.50
N VAL A 66 -28.82 -34.68 -15.79
CA VAL A 66 -30.02 -33.93 -16.21
C VAL A 66 -31.24 -34.62 -15.58
N PRO A 67 -32.11 -33.87 -14.85
CA PRO A 67 -33.31 -34.48 -14.28
C PRO A 67 -34.23 -34.99 -15.41
N GLU A 68 -34.68 -36.23 -15.29
CA GLU A 68 -35.82 -36.69 -16.07
C GLU A 68 -37.08 -36.00 -15.54
N GLU A 69 -37.92 -35.42 -16.42
CA GLU A 69 -39.10 -34.65 -16.04
C GLU A 69 -40.01 -35.46 -15.08
N GLN A 70 -40.13 -35.08 -13.85
CA GLN A 70 -41.17 -35.53 -12.93
C GLN A 70 -42.05 -34.34 -12.52
N PRO A 71 -43.40 -34.52 -12.51
CA PRO A 71 -44.32 -33.44 -12.15
C PRO A 71 -44.42 -33.30 -10.59
N ASN A 72 -44.25 -32.10 -10.14
CA ASN A 72 -44.62 -31.44 -8.88
C ASN A 72 -45.03 -32.26 -7.67
N ALA A 73 -44.29 -32.09 -6.60
CA ALA A 73 -44.76 -32.32 -5.23
C ALA A 73 -44.62 -31.05 -4.41
N ASN A 74 -45.72 -30.62 -3.82
CA ASN A 74 -45.85 -29.45 -2.93
C ASN A 74 -45.07 -29.64 -1.63
N VAL A 75 -43.98 -28.86 -1.44
CA VAL A 75 -43.30 -28.66 -0.15
C VAL A 75 -42.85 -27.18 -0.10
N GLU A 76 -43.74 -26.23 -0.09
CA GLU A 76 -43.34 -24.87 -0.45
C GLU A 76 -43.49 -23.77 0.63
N GLU A 77 -44.31 -23.91 1.66
CA GLU A 77 -44.59 -22.71 2.48
C GLU A 77 -43.66 -22.50 3.69
N VAL A 78 -43.14 -23.51 4.34
CA VAL A 78 -42.29 -23.35 5.55
C VAL A 78 -40.83 -23.06 5.20
N LEU A 79 -40.37 -23.52 4.02
CA LEU A 79 -39.02 -23.29 3.49
C LEU A 79 -38.78 -21.86 2.95
N HIS A 80 -39.84 -21.16 2.56
CA HIS A 80 -39.71 -19.79 2.02
C HIS A 80 -39.32 -18.78 3.10
N GLU A 81 -39.90 -18.83 4.29
CA GLU A 81 -39.61 -17.88 5.37
C GLU A 81 -38.16 -17.97 5.89
N GLU A 82 -37.62 -19.18 6.02
CA GLU A 82 -36.22 -19.38 6.44
C GLU A 82 -35.23 -18.91 5.35
N ILE A 83 -35.50 -19.18 4.09
CA ILE A 83 -34.67 -18.74 2.94
C ILE A 83 -34.72 -17.22 2.80
N ASP A 84 -35.87 -16.60 2.99
CA ASP A 84 -36.03 -15.14 2.95
C ASP A 84 -35.26 -14.47 4.09
N LEU A 85 -35.24 -15.07 5.29
CA LEU A 85 -34.50 -14.52 6.43
C LEU A 85 -32.98 -14.59 6.20
N GLU A 86 -32.51 -15.69 5.65
CA GLU A 86 -31.09 -15.88 5.36
C GLU A 86 -30.61 -15.04 4.15
N ALA A 87 -31.44 -14.92 3.12
CA ALA A 87 -31.19 -14.00 2.01
C ALA A 87 -31.17 -12.54 2.48
N GLN A 88 -32.08 -12.11 3.36
CA GLN A 88 -32.08 -10.78 3.95
C GLN A 88 -30.84 -10.53 4.80
N LYS A 89 -30.37 -11.51 5.59
CA LYS A 89 -29.14 -11.43 6.35
C LYS A 89 -27.92 -11.20 5.45
N LEU A 90 -27.79 -12.00 4.39
CA LEU A 90 -26.69 -11.86 3.44
C LEU A 90 -26.75 -10.54 2.66
N TRP A 91 -27.94 -10.07 2.29
CA TRP A 91 -28.11 -8.75 1.71
C TRP A 91 -27.69 -7.64 2.65
N LYS A 92 -28.07 -7.72 3.91
CA LYS A 92 -27.65 -6.76 4.93
C LYS A 92 -26.13 -6.78 5.11
N GLU A 93 -25.52 -7.95 5.25
CA GLU A 93 -24.06 -8.10 5.32
C GLU A 93 -23.35 -7.53 4.09
N LYS A 94 -23.94 -7.68 2.90
CA LYS A 94 -23.40 -7.11 1.67
C LYS A 94 -23.53 -5.58 1.64
N GLN A 95 -24.68 -5.03 2.07
CA GLN A 95 -24.87 -3.59 2.19
C GLN A 95 -23.90 -2.98 3.18
N ASP A 96 -23.76 -3.56 4.38
CA ASP A 96 -22.79 -3.13 5.38
C ASP A 96 -21.36 -3.12 4.82
N ARG A 97 -21.00 -4.12 4.01
CA ARG A 97 -19.70 -4.14 3.31
C ARG A 97 -19.56 -3.05 2.27
N ILE A 98 -20.61 -2.80 1.48
CA ILE A 98 -20.61 -1.71 0.49
C ILE A 98 -20.44 -0.36 1.20
N GLU A 99 -21.10 -0.17 2.32
CA GLU A 99 -20.96 1.05 3.14
C GLU A 99 -19.55 1.19 3.70
N LYS A 100 -18.99 0.13 4.32
CA LYS A 100 -17.60 0.08 4.79
C LYS A 100 -16.62 0.37 3.64
N LEU A 101 -16.84 -0.22 2.46
CA LEU A 101 -16.02 0.01 1.28
C LEU A 101 -16.10 1.47 0.79
N ASN A 102 -17.28 2.06 0.77
CA ASN A 102 -17.47 3.45 0.39
C ASN A 102 -16.85 4.41 1.41
N ALA A 103 -16.97 4.10 2.71
CA ALA A 103 -16.29 4.84 3.77
C ALA A 103 -14.77 4.77 3.60
N TYR A 104 -14.21 3.57 3.39
CA TYR A 104 -12.80 3.38 3.12
C TYR A 104 -12.33 4.19 1.90
N ARG A 105 -13.07 4.15 0.78
CA ARG A 105 -12.74 4.92 -0.42
C ARG A 105 -12.75 6.43 -0.16
N ARG A 106 -13.71 6.94 0.62
CA ARG A 106 -13.74 8.35 1.02
C ARG A 106 -12.51 8.72 1.82
N ARG A 107 -12.07 7.87 2.78
CA ARG A 107 -10.84 8.06 3.55
C ARG A 107 -9.62 8.13 2.64
N VAL A 108 -9.46 7.16 1.74
CA VAL A 108 -8.33 7.15 0.77
C VAL A 108 -8.32 8.41 -0.10
N ILE A 109 -9.48 8.87 -0.61
CA ILE A 109 -9.57 10.10 -1.40
C ILE A 109 -9.16 11.33 -0.57
N ASN A 110 -9.55 11.38 0.70
CA ASN A 110 -9.14 12.46 1.60
C ASN A 110 -7.62 12.43 1.86
N CYS A 111 -7.07 11.24 2.12
CA CYS A 111 -5.61 11.06 2.24
C CYS A 111 -4.87 11.51 0.98
N GLU A 112 -5.35 11.17 -0.21
CA GLU A 112 -4.75 11.61 -1.47
C GLU A 112 -4.75 13.15 -1.61
N LYS A 113 -5.84 13.81 -1.24
CA LYS A 113 -5.92 15.28 -1.25
C LYS A 113 -4.93 15.92 -0.26
N GLU A 114 -4.84 15.39 0.95
CA GLU A 114 -3.90 15.89 1.96
C GLU A 114 -2.45 15.65 1.55
N PHE A 115 -2.15 14.51 0.96
CA PHE A 115 -0.82 14.23 0.40
C PHE A 115 -0.46 15.23 -0.70
N GLU A 116 -1.35 15.48 -1.68
CA GLU A 116 -1.12 16.44 -2.77
C GLU A 116 -0.97 17.87 -2.22
N ARG A 117 -1.74 18.21 -1.18
CA ARG A 117 -1.64 19.52 -0.49
C ARG A 117 -0.29 19.67 0.21
N SER A 118 0.16 18.63 0.94
CA SER A 118 1.45 18.59 1.61
C SER A 118 2.60 18.71 0.61
N LEU A 119 2.51 18.01 -0.52
CA LEU A 119 3.47 18.10 -1.60
C LEU A 119 3.55 19.49 -2.22
N SER A 120 2.39 20.15 -2.41
CA SER A 120 2.32 21.52 -2.93
C SER A 120 2.94 22.53 -1.95
N ARG A 121 2.68 22.36 -0.64
CA ARG A 121 3.30 23.19 0.41
C ARG A 121 4.81 22.99 0.46
N MET A 122 5.28 21.74 0.38
CA MET A 122 6.72 21.44 0.33
C MET A 122 7.42 22.10 -0.86
N ARG A 123 6.81 22.05 -2.05
CA ARG A 123 7.33 22.75 -3.23
C ARG A 123 7.41 24.26 -3.00
N ALA A 124 6.39 24.87 -2.40
CA ALA A 124 6.37 26.28 -2.09
C ALA A 124 7.48 26.67 -1.10
N VAL A 125 7.69 25.86 -0.06
CA VAL A 125 8.79 26.01 0.91
C VAL A 125 10.15 25.97 0.21
N MET A 126 10.40 24.94 -0.58
CA MET A 126 11.69 24.77 -1.28
C MET A 126 11.99 25.91 -2.26
N ASN A 127 10.98 26.46 -2.94
CA ASN A 127 11.15 27.62 -3.81
C ASN A 127 11.53 28.89 -3.04
N LYS A 128 11.15 29.00 -1.77
CA LYS A 128 11.47 30.15 -0.90
C LYS A 128 12.84 30.05 -0.26
N ILE A 129 13.41 28.85 -0.08
CA ILE A 129 14.70 28.65 0.61
C ILE A 129 15.79 29.59 0.09
N ARG A 130 15.82 29.85 -1.22
CA ARG A 130 16.86 30.70 -1.83
C ARG A 130 16.65 32.19 -1.57
N ASN A 131 15.40 32.65 -1.54
CA ASN A 131 15.08 34.09 -1.54
C ASN A 131 14.49 34.58 -0.21
N ARG A 132 13.90 33.70 0.58
CA ARG A 132 13.25 34.01 1.86
C ARG A 132 13.46 32.83 2.84
N PRO A 133 14.72 32.58 3.23
CA PRO A 133 15.09 31.36 3.95
C PRO A 133 14.36 31.21 5.29
N GLU A 134 14.28 32.25 6.12
CA GLU A 134 13.62 32.18 7.42
C GLU A 134 12.11 31.87 7.28
N GLN A 135 11.45 32.56 6.32
CA GLN A 135 10.04 32.26 6.04
C GLN A 135 9.83 30.82 5.56
N ALA A 136 10.80 30.24 4.82
CA ALA A 136 10.73 28.86 4.39
C ALA A 136 10.81 27.89 5.58
N VAL A 137 11.65 28.17 6.58
CA VAL A 137 11.75 27.37 7.82
C VAL A 137 10.45 27.43 8.62
N ASP A 138 9.86 28.63 8.78
CA ASP A 138 8.58 28.80 9.49
C ASP A 138 7.44 28.01 8.82
N GLU A 139 7.32 28.13 7.48
CA GLU A 139 6.28 27.41 6.73
C GLU A 139 6.51 25.89 6.73
N ALA A 140 7.76 25.45 6.72
CA ALA A 140 8.10 24.03 6.88
C ALA A 140 7.72 23.51 8.25
N SER A 141 8.00 24.28 9.31
CA SER A 141 7.63 23.93 10.67
C SER A 141 6.11 23.82 10.85
N GLN A 142 5.35 24.73 10.21
CA GLN A 142 3.88 24.63 10.17
C GLN A 142 3.41 23.36 9.43
N LEU A 143 4.01 23.03 8.27
CA LEU A 143 3.69 21.81 7.53
C LEU A 143 3.96 20.57 8.38
N VAL A 144 5.10 20.52 9.06
CA VAL A 144 5.49 19.41 9.95
C VAL A 144 4.51 19.29 11.11
N ASN A 145 4.16 20.40 11.78
CA ASN A 145 3.21 20.38 12.88
C ASN A 145 1.86 19.81 12.43
N ASP A 146 1.31 20.27 11.30
CA ASP A 146 0.02 19.77 10.79
C ASP A 146 0.06 18.26 10.51
N ILE A 147 1.15 17.75 9.95
CA ILE A 147 1.30 16.32 9.63
C ILE A 147 1.48 15.50 10.90
N VAL A 148 2.34 15.96 11.84
CA VAL A 148 2.62 15.23 13.08
C VAL A 148 1.41 15.24 14.02
N ASP A 149 0.73 16.37 14.16
CA ASP A 149 -0.48 16.44 15.00
C ASP A 149 -1.54 15.47 14.49
N LYS A 150 -1.72 15.35 13.18
CA LYS A 150 -2.58 14.35 12.56
C LYS A 150 -2.09 12.92 12.81
N LEU A 151 -0.78 12.65 12.73
CA LEU A 151 -0.21 11.33 13.03
C LEU A 151 -0.44 10.92 14.48
N LEU A 152 -0.40 11.87 15.42
CA LEU A 152 -0.52 11.63 16.85
C LEU A 152 -1.96 11.66 17.37
N SER A 153 -2.93 12.15 16.57
CA SER A 153 -4.33 12.21 16.97
C SER A 153 -4.99 10.83 17.14
N ASP A 154 -4.42 9.80 16.53
CA ASP A 154 -4.93 8.44 16.61
C ASP A 154 -3.80 7.42 16.85
N ASP A 155 -4.05 6.44 17.72
CA ASP A 155 -3.14 5.32 17.96
C ASP A 155 -3.17 4.29 16.81
N ASN A 156 -4.29 4.23 16.08
CA ASN A 156 -4.54 3.25 15.01
C ASN A 156 -4.37 3.85 13.60
N VAL A 157 -3.19 4.36 13.33
CA VAL A 157 -2.89 4.92 12.01
C VAL A 157 -2.85 3.85 10.94
N THR A 158 -3.64 4.02 9.89
CA THR A 158 -3.63 3.14 8.72
C THR A 158 -2.80 3.76 7.60
N LEU A 159 -1.82 3.00 7.12
CA LEU A 159 -0.99 3.41 5.99
C LEU A 159 -1.67 3.04 4.67
N HIS A 160 -1.93 4.04 3.83
CA HIS A 160 -2.59 3.88 2.53
C HIS A 160 -1.61 4.07 1.37
N LEU A 161 -1.88 3.34 0.29
CA LEU A 161 -1.19 3.51 -0.99
C LEU A 161 -1.77 4.71 -1.74
N MET A 162 -0.96 5.75 -1.98
CA MET A 162 -1.39 6.98 -2.63
C MET A 162 -1.34 6.91 -4.16
N ASN A 163 -2.26 7.64 -4.83
CA ASN A 163 -2.30 7.80 -6.28
C ASN A 163 -1.39 8.95 -6.74
N GLY A 164 -0.08 8.72 -6.85
CA GLY A 164 0.81 9.70 -7.49
C GLY A 164 0.48 9.86 -8.97
N LYS A 165 0.07 11.07 -9.40
CA LYS A 165 -0.18 11.40 -10.81
C LYS A 165 1.06 11.94 -11.54
N SER A 166 2.19 12.11 -10.85
CA SER A 166 3.40 12.69 -11.42
C SER A 166 4.16 11.65 -12.25
N GLU A 167 4.32 11.90 -13.54
CA GLU A 167 5.17 11.12 -14.44
C GLU A 167 6.66 11.36 -14.17
N PHE A 168 7.00 12.42 -13.46
CA PHE A 168 8.36 12.79 -13.14
C PHE A 168 8.61 12.71 -11.64
N GLU A 169 9.70 12.06 -11.27
CA GLU A 169 10.17 12.01 -9.90
C GLU A 169 10.54 13.42 -9.47
N ASP A 170 9.74 13.93 -8.54
CA ASP A 170 10.00 15.18 -7.85
C ASP A 170 10.76 14.81 -6.58
N ILE A 171 11.90 15.46 -6.34
CA ILE A 171 12.67 15.34 -5.10
C ILE A 171 11.77 15.57 -3.86
N TYR A 172 10.73 16.38 -4.01
CA TYR A 172 9.79 16.67 -2.94
C TYR A 172 8.85 15.50 -2.63
N PHE A 173 8.51 14.71 -3.66
CA PHE A 173 7.75 13.48 -3.49
C PHE A 173 8.54 12.43 -2.68
N HIS A 174 9.81 12.24 -3.03
CA HIS A 174 10.74 11.40 -2.27
C HIS A 174 10.86 11.89 -0.82
N SER A 175 11.15 13.18 -0.61
CA SER A 175 11.30 13.74 0.73
C SER A 175 10.04 13.58 1.59
N LEU A 176 8.84 13.76 1.02
CA LEU A 176 7.59 13.56 1.74
C LEU A 176 7.37 12.07 2.09
N ASN A 177 7.66 11.16 1.17
CA ASN A 177 7.59 9.71 1.43
C ASN A 177 8.55 9.30 2.56
N VAL A 178 9.81 9.71 2.48
CA VAL A 178 10.80 9.44 3.52
C VAL A 178 10.33 10.00 4.85
N SER A 179 9.77 11.21 4.87
CA SER A 179 9.24 11.82 6.09
C SER A 179 8.09 11.00 6.69
N VAL A 180 7.12 10.55 5.88
CA VAL A 180 6.02 9.69 6.35
C VAL A 180 6.55 8.39 6.96
N VAL A 181 7.45 7.71 6.26
CA VAL A 181 8.02 6.44 6.73
C VAL A 181 8.85 6.64 8.01
N ALA A 182 9.68 7.70 8.06
CA ALA A 182 10.50 8.02 9.22
C ALA A 182 9.65 8.38 10.46
N MET A 183 8.59 9.18 10.29
CA MET A 183 7.64 9.49 11.36
C MET A 183 6.94 8.24 11.90
N MET A 184 6.58 7.28 11.04
CA MET A 184 5.98 6.02 11.47
C MET A 184 6.96 5.17 12.28
N ILE A 185 8.24 5.13 11.91
CA ILE A 185 9.29 4.47 12.72
C ILE A 185 9.42 5.17 14.07
N ALA A 186 9.51 6.51 14.07
CA ALA A 186 9.66 7.31 15.29
C ALA A 186 8.46 7.15 16.25
N LYS A 187 7.21 7.13 15.72
CA LYS A 187 6.01 6.83 16.51
C LYS A 187 6.05 5.41 17.09
N ALA A 188 6.43 4.40 16.28
CA ALA A 188 6.54 3.01 16.71
C ALA A 188 7.65 2.82 17.77
N LYS A 189 8.70 3.63 17.71
CA LYS A 189 9.76 3.73 18.73
C LYS A 189 9.33 4.47 19.99
N LYS A 190 8.13 5.08 19.99
CA LYS A 190 7.58 5.88 21.10
C LYS A 190 8.41 7.12 21.43
N LEU A 191 8.99 7.75 20.43
CA LEU A 191 9.65 9.05 20.60
C LEU A 191 8.62 10.12 20.99
N SER A 192 9.08 11.17 21.65
CA SER A 192 8.24 12.32 22.01
C SER A 192 7.70 13.03 20.76
N ALA A 193 6.60 13.79 20.91
CA ALA A 193 6.05 14.59 19.83
C ALA A 193 7.08 15.53 19.19
N ASP A 194 7.94 16.15 20.02
CA ASP A 194 8.98 17.06 19.55
C ASP A 194 10.06 16.32 18.76
N GLN A 195 10.49 15.14 19.19
CA GLN A 195 11.44 14.30 18.45
C GLN A 195 10.84 13.82 17.11
N ILE A 196 9.53 13.49 17.08
CA ILE A 196 8.85 13.13 15.83
C ILE A 196 8.80 14.33 14.87
N LYS A 197 8.58 15.56 15.39
CA LYS A 197 8.64 16.79 14.59
C LYS A 197 10.05 17.04 14.03
N GLU A 198 11.09 16.80 14.82
CA GLU A 198 12.48 16.89 14.37
C GLU A 198 12.79 15.88 13.27
N VAL A 199 12.41 14.62 13.44
CA VAL A 199 12.54 13.58 12.40
C VAL A 199 11.81 13.97 11.13
N ALA A 200 10.57 14.46 11.23
CA ALA A 200 9.77 14.88 10.09
C ALA A 200 10.42 16.04 9.34
N PHE A 201 10.84 17.08 10.08
CA PHE A 201 11.51 18.25 9.48
C PHE A 201 12.82 17.83 8.80
N ALA A 202 13.67 17.08 9.51
CA ALA A 202 14.94 16.63 8.97
C ALA A 202 14.76 15.77 7.70
N SER A 203 13.78 14.87 7.70
CA SER A 203 13.45 14.03 6.53
C SER A 203 12.99 14.85 5.32
N LEU A 204 12.22 15.94 5.52
CA LEU A 204 11.79 16.80 4.42
C LEU A 204 12.96 17.47 3.73
N PHE A 205 14.05 17.77 4.47
CA PHE A 205 15.19 18.53 3.98
C PHE A 205 16.46 17.72 3.76
N HIS A 206 16.49 16.41 4.10
CA HIS A 206 17.70 15.58 4.03
C HIS A 206 18.42 15.68 2.68
N ASP A 207 17.66 15.79 1.62
CA ASP A 207 18.10 15.81 0.22
C ASP A 207 18.11 17.20 -0.42
N MET A 208 17.92 18.30 0.36
CA MET A 208 17.81 19.65 -0.18
C MET A 208 19.02 20.08 -1.04
N GLY A 209 20.19 19.54 -0.77
CA GLY A 209 21.42 19.82 -1.53
C GLY A 209 21.39 19.27 -2.96
N LYS A 210 20.49 18.33 -3.30
CA LYS A 210 20.29 17.83 -4.68
C LYS A 210 19.90 18.93 -5.66
N VAL A 211 19.38 20.07 -5.21
CA VAL A 211 19.10 21.23 -6.06
C VAL A 211 20.36 21.81 -6.75
N LYS A 212 21.55 21.57 -6.20
CA LYS A 212 22.85 21.95 -6.80
C LYS A 212 23.44 20.85 -7.70
N VAL A 213 22.85 19.64 -7.73
CA VAL A 213 23.32 18.55 -8.58
C VAL A 213 22.70 18.65 -9.98
N PRO A 214 23.48 18.50 -11.07
CA PRO A 214 22.94 18.54 -12.41
C PRO A 214 21.83 17.52 -12.66
N THR A 215 20.74 17.96 -13.28
CA THR A 215 19.58 17.11 -13.58
C THR A 215 19.96 15.89 -14.44
N ALA A 216 20.97 16.02 -15.30
CA ALA A 216 21.50 14.92 -16.10
C ALA A 216 22.06 13.76 -15.27
N ILE A 217 22.59 14.04 -14.06
CA ILE A 217 23.04 13.04 -13.10
C ILE A 217 21.85 12.49 -12.33
N LEU A 218 20.98 13.38 -11.81
CA LEU A 218 19.84 12.98 -10.98
C LEU A 218 18.81 12.10 -11.70
N ARG A 219 18.62 12.30 -13.02
CA ARG A 219 17.62 11.59 -13.82
C ARG A 219 18.21 10.58 -14.79
N LYS A 220 19.47 10.20 -14.60
CA LYS A 220 20.13 9.24 -15.48
C LYS A 220 19.47 7.86 -15.36
N PRO A 221 18.94 7.28 -16.45
CA PRO A 221 18.26 5.98 -16.42
C PRO A 221 19.20 4.78 -16.47
N THR A 222 20.51 5.04 -16.45
CA THR A 222 21.58 4.04 -16.47
C THR A 222 22.48 4.23 -15.26
N PRO A 223 23.26 3.21 -14.87
CA PRO A 223 24.19 3.33 -13.75
C PRO A 223 25.11 4.54 -13.89
N LEU A 224 25.29 5.25 -12.76
CA LEU A 224 26.21 6.38 -12.69
C LEU A 224 27.64 5.89 -12.78
N THR A 225 28.51 6.64 -13.51
CA THR A 225 29.96 6.47 -13.47
C THR A 225 30.51 6.89 -12.10
N GLU A 226 31.73 6.47 -11.75
CA GLU A 226 32.33 6.85 -10.45
C GLU A 226 32.46 8.37 -10.26
N PRO A 227 32.86 9.19 -11.26
CA PRO A 227 32.83 10.65 -11.13
C PRO A 227 31.43 11.21 -10.86
N GLU A 228 30.39 10.67 -11.54
CA GLU A 228 29.00 11.11 -11.33
C GLU A 228 28.51 10.73 -9.92
N LYS A 229 28.84 9.53 -9.43
CA LYS A 229 28.54 9.11 -8.05
C LYS A 229 29.20 10.03 -7.03
N ASN A 230 30.49 10.33 -7.23
CA ASN A 230 31.24 11.24 -6.35
C ASN A 230 30.64 12.65 -6.38
N TYR A 231 30.19 13.12 -7.55
CA TYR A 231 29.50 14.40 -7.63
C TYR A 231 28.13 14.37 -6.91
N LEU A 232 27.36 13.29 -7.08
CA LEU A 232 26.09 13.12 -6.38
C LEU A 232 26.26 13.12 -4.86
N LYS A 233 27.32 12.48 -4.32
CA LYS A 233 27.60 12.47 -2.88
C LYS A 233 27.80 13.87 -2.28
N LEU A 234 28.17 14.86 -3.09
CA LEU A 234 28.33 16.25 -2.62
C LEU A 234 27.00 16.92 -2.18
N HIS A 235 25.84 16.29 -2.48
CA HIS A 235 24.56 16.88 -2.04
C HIS A 235 24.45 17.04 -0.52
N THR A 236 25.09 16.19 0.27
CA THR A 236 25.15 16.33 1.73
C THR A 236 25.86 17.63 2.13
N LYS A 237 27.01 17.92 1.53
CA LYS A 237 27.73 19.17 1.71
C LYS A 237 26.96 20.38 1.20
N TYR A 238 26.36 20.28 0.01
CA TYR A 238 25.52 21.35 -0.54
C TYR A 238 24.30 21.63 0.30
N GLY A 239 23.70 20.60 0.91
CA GLY A 239 22.61 20.74 1.86
C GLY A 239 23.02 21.54 3.10
N LEU A 240 24.18 21.22 3.69
CA LEU A 240 24.73 21.97 4.82
C LEU A 240 25.06 23.42 4.47
N GLU A 241 25.60 23.68 3.27
CA GLU A 241 25.84 25.04 2.80
C GLU A 241 24.52 25.84 2.68
N ILE A 242 23.45 25.23 2.21
CA ILE A 242 22.13 25.86 2.10
C ILE A 242 21.56 26.10 3.52
N ALA A 243 21.60 25.09 4.39
CA ALA A 243 21.11 25.17 5.77
C ALA A 243 21.89 26.22 6.60
N GLY A 244 23.17 26.42 6.30
CA GLY A 244 24.04 27.39 6.96
C GLY A 244 23.63 28.84 6.75
N ASN A 245 22.79 29.14 5.76
CA ASN A 245 22.25 30.47 5.49
C ASN A 245 20.92 30.77 6.24
N MET A 246 20.49 29.86 7.12
CA MET A 246 19.22 29.95 7.85
C MET A 246 19.50 29.79 9.35
N ASP A 247 19.41 30.89 10.11
CA ASP A 247 19.73 30.86 11.55
C ASP A 247 18.74 29.99 12.34
N SER A 248 17.45 30.00 11.94
CA SER A 248 16.40 29.22 12.59
C SER A 248 16.35 27.75 12.16
N PHE A 249 17.24 27.28 11.24
CA PHE A 249 17.24 25.90 10.80
C PHE A 249 17.70 24.94 11.92
N PRO A 250 16.92 23.89 12.27
CA PRO A 250 17.24 23.01 13.39
C PRO A 250 18.59 22.30 13.23
N GLU A 251 19.36 22.21 14.33
CA GLU A 251 20.66 21.53 14.35
C GLU A 251 20.53 20.02 14.11
N SER A 252 19.47 19.39 14.64
CA SER A 252 19.16 17.98 14.37
C SER A 252 18.96 17.73 12.87
N ALA A 253 18.32 18.66 12.15
CA ALA A 253 18.14 18.54 10.70
C ALA A 253 19.46 18.73 9.94
N ARG A 254 20.38 19.60 10.41
CA ARG A 254 21.74 19.73 9.84
C ARG A 254 22.52 18.42 10.00
N THR A 255 22.44 17.79 11.16
CA THR A 255 23.07 16.49 11.44
C THR A 255 22.54 15.41 10.49
N VAL A 256 21.23 15.33 10.30
CA VAL A 256 20.62 14.38 9.35
C VAL A 256 21.07 14.65 7.93
N ILE A 257 21.10 15.91 7.46
CA ILE A 257 21.61 16.27 6.13
C ILE A 257 23.05 15.78 5.93
N ALA A 258 23.90 15.93 6.95
CA ALA A 258 25.29 15.51 6.88
C ALA A 258 25.44 13.97 6.83
N GLN A 259 24.64 13.24 7.62
CA GLN A 259 24.90 11.85 7.96
C GLN A 259 23.93 10.82 7.36
N HIS A 260 22.84 11.21 6.65
CA HIS A 260 21.78 10.26 6.22
C HIS A 260 22.24 9.19 5.22
N HIS A 261 23.46 9.29 4.73
CA HIS A 261 24.12 8.25 3.90
C HIS A 261 25.25 7.54 4.64
N GLU A 262 25.48 7.83 5.91
CA GLU A 262 26.35 7.00 6.75
C GLU A 262 25.68 5.65 7.02
N LEU A 263 26.49 4.61 7.13
CA LEU A 263 26.07 3.24 7.35
C LEU A 263 26.75 2.69 8.60
N ASN A 264 26.03 1.92 9.41
CA ASN A 264 26.50 1.43 10.71
C ASN A 264 27.82 0.64 10.63
N ASP A 265 28.11 0.04 9.48
CA ASP A 265 29.36 -0.71 9.24
C ASP A 265 30.55 0.19 8.82
N GLY A 266 30.34 1.51 8.70
CA GLY A 266 31.34 2.47 8.26
C GLY A 266 31.59 2.51 6.76
N SER A 267 30.78 1.80 5.95
CA SER A 267 30.89 1.82 4.47
C SER A 267 30.14 2.99 3.83
N GLY A 268 29.50 3.83 4.64
CA GLY A 268 28.73 5.00 4.23
C GLY A 268 29.58 6.20 3.79
N TYR A 269 28.97 7.35 3.64
CA TYR A 269 29.60 8.62 3.30
C TYR A 269 28.84 9.81 3.95
N PRO A 270 29.46 10.99 4.13
CA PRO A 270 30.78 11.39 3.59
C PRO A 270 31.99 10.98 4.46
N GLU A 271 31.81 10.67 5.76
CA GLU A 271 32.90 10.48 6.72
C GLU A 271 33.19 9.02 7.04
N GLY A 272 32.29 8.09 6.69
CA GLY A 272 32.41 6.68 7.03
C GLY A 272 32.22 6.40 8.53
N LEU A 273 31.25 7.08 9.12
CA LEU A 273 30.93 6.95 10.54
C LEU A 273 30.40 5.55 10.86
N LYS A 274 30.65 5.08 12.07
CA LYS A 274 30.10 3.83 12.61
C LYS A 274 28.86 4.09 13.45
N GLU A 275 28.12 3.02 13.77
CA GLU A 275 26.83 3.08 14.46
C GLU A 275 26.80 4.04 15.65
N GLU A 276 27.80 3.98 16.52
CA GLU A 276 27.87 4.79 17.74
C GLU A 276 28.14 6.29 17.48
N GLN A 277 28.56 6.64 16.26
CA GLN A 277 28.88 8.01 15.83
C GLN A 277 27.72 8.64 15.03
N ILE A 278 26.76 7.81 14.56
CA ILE A 278 25.62 8.27 13.78
C ILE A 278 24.49 8.66 14.74
N ASP A 279 23.97 9.88 14.57
CA ASP A 279 22.86 10.38 15.37
C ASP A 279 21.61 9.48 15.26
N GLU A 280 20.87 9.33 16.37
CA GLU A 280 19.71 8.44 16.45
C GLU A 280 18.60 8.80 15.45
N LEU A 281 18.30 10.09 15.26
CA LEU A 281 17.28 10.54 14.31
C LEU A 281 17.76 10.28 12.87
N THR A 282 19.06 10.44 12.63
CA THR A 282 19.69 10.09 11.36
C THR A 282 19.51 8.62 11.03
N GLN A 283 19.73 7.72 11.99
CA GLN A 283 19.53 6.27 11.78
C GLN A 283 18.08 5.93 11.38
N ILE A 284 17.08 6.65 11.90
CA ILE A 284 15.68 6.50 11.52
C ILE A 284 15.48 6.94 10.06
N VAL A 285 15.98 8.14 9.72
CA VAL A 285 15.84 8.71 8.36
C VAL A 285 16.57 7.86 7.32
N SER A 286 17.76 7.34 7.64
CA SER A 286 18.55 6.48 6.75
C SER A 286 17.81 5.19 6.36
N VAL A 287 17.13 4.54 7.30
CA VAL A 287 16.31 3.34 7.02
C VAL A 287 15.14 3.69 6.10
N ALA A 288 14.42 4.79 6.37
CA ALA A 288 13.31 5.26 5.55
C ALA A 288 13.76 5.62 4.13
N ASN A 289 14.86 6.35 4.01
CA ASN A 289 15.48 6.74 2.75
C ASN A 289 15.94 5.53 1.93
N ALA A 290 16.59 4.55 2.56
CA ALA A 290 17.01 3.33 1.89
C ALA A 290 15.82 2.54 1.32
N TYR A 291 14.73 2.42 2.08
CA TYR A 291 13.53 1.76 1.62
C TYR A 291 12.90 2.47 0.42
N ASP A 292 12.75 3.80 0.50
CA ASP A 292 12.17 4.59 -0.57
C ASP A 292 13.01 4.53 -1.84
N ASN A 293 14.34 4.66 -1.74
CA ASN A 293 15.27 4.57 -2.87
C ASN A 293 15.20 3.19 -3.56
N LEU A 294 15.04 2.09 -2.82
CA LEU A 294 14.85 0.77 -3.41
C LEU A 294 13.54 0.65 -4.19
N CYS A 295 12.47 1.31 -3.71
CA CYS A 295 11.18 1.32 -4.38
C CYS A 295 11.13 2.27 -5.57
N HIS A 296 11.98 3.30 -5.62
CA HIS A 296 11.93 4.41 -6.58
C HIS A 296 13.25 4.64 -7.32
N SER A 297 14.04 3.59 -7.55
CA SER A 297 15.27 3.74 -8.34
C SER A 297 14.98 4.34 -9.72
N ASN A 298 15.81 5.31 -10.13
CA ASN A 298 15.79 5.87 -11.50
C ASN A 298 16.18 4.83 -12.56
N ILE A 299 16.83 3.74 -12.15
CA ILE A 299 17.21 2.63 -13.00
C ILE A 299 16.10 1.58 -12.92
N PRO A 300 15.28 1.38 -13.97
CA PRO A 300 14.10 0.49 -13.91
C PRO A 300 14.43 -0.96 -13.51
N SER A 301 15.61 -1.45 -13.87
CA SER A 301 16.07 -2.81 -13.53
C SER A 301 16.43 -2.97 -12.04
N GLU A 302 16.70 -1.89 -11.33
CA GLU A 302 17.05 -1.88 -9.90
C GLU A 302 15.85 -1.60 -9.00
N GLN A 303 14.77 -1.05 -9.56
CA GLN A 303 13.55 -0.78 -8.84
C GLN A 303 12.95 -2.07 -8.26
N LYS A 304 12.64 -2.05 -6.97
CA LYS A 304 12.05 -3.18 -6.26
C LYS A 304 10.61 -2.90 -5.88
N ILE A 305 9.76 -3.91 -5.96
CA ILE A 305 8.43 -3.82 -5.34
C ILE A 305 8.58 -3.80 -3.80
N PRO A 306 7.63 -3.23 -3.05
CA PRO A 306 7.72 -3.02 -1.60
C PRO A 306 8.15 -4.25 -0.81
N TYR A 307 7.52 -5.39 -1.07
CA TYR A 307 7.85 -6.67 -0.45
C TYR A 307 9.33 -7.07 -0.67
N VAL A 308 9.82 -6.91 -1.89
CA VAL A 308 11.22 -7.25 -2.25
C VAL A 308 12.18 -6.25 -1.62
N ALA A 309 11.83 -4.95 -1.57
CA ALA A 309 12.62 -3.92 -0.93
C ALA A 309 12.82 -4.20 0.57
N LEU A 310 11.74 -4.49 1.32
CA LEU A 310 11.84 -4.87 2.74
C LEU A 310 12.66 -6.14 2.94
N SER A 311 12.40 -7.17 2.12
CA SER A 311 13.16 -8.43 2.19
C SER A 311 14.64 -8.22 1.92
N HIS A 312 14.99 -7.34 0.98
CA HIS A 312 16.37 -7.00 0.65
C HIS A 312 17.07 -6.29 1.82
N LEU A 313 16.45 -5.26 2.40
CA LEU A 313 16.99 -4.55 3.55
C LEU A 313 17.24 -5.50 4.72
N TYR A 314 16.27 -6.36 5.04
CA TYR A 314 16.38 -7.28 6.17
C TYR A 314 17.43 -8.37 5.95
N LYS A 315 17.50 -8.96 4.74
CA LYS A 315 18.39 -10.10 4.48
C LYS A 315 19.82 -9.67 4.15
N ASN A 316 19.97 -8.57 3.39
CA ASN A 316 21.26 -8.23 2.80
C ASN A 316 21.91 -7.00 3.42
N CYS A 317 21.12 -6.09 4.02
CA CYS A 317 21.63 -4.80 4.49
C CYS A 317 21.47 -4.59 6.00
N LYS A 318 21.08 -5.60 6.76
CA LYS A 318 20.81 -5.46 8.19
C LYS A 318 22.02 -5.02 9.01
N HIS A 319 23.25 -5.24 8.51
CA HIS A 319 24.50 -4.79 9.15
C HIS A 319 24.83 -3.32 8.86
N GLN A 320 24.15 -2.73 7.87
CA GLN A 320 24.32 -1.34 7.45
C GLN A 320 23.38 -0.37 8.15
N TYR A 321 22.28 -0.87 8.71
CA TYR A 321 21.25 -0.05 9.32
C TYR A 321 20.94 -0.49 10.74
N ASN A 322 20.36 0.40 11.52
CA ASN A 322 19.91 0.08 12.88
C ASN A 322 18.83 -1.01 12.85
N ASN A 323 19.09 -2.12 13.54
CA ASN A 323 18.22 -3.32 13.48
C ASN A 323 16.85 -3.08 14.13
N GLU A 324 16.76 -2.22 15.15
CA GLU A 324 15.49 -1.86 15.78
C GLU A 324 14.63 -1.07 14.79
N ASN A 325 15.18 -0.02 14.19
CA ASN A 325 14.48 0.81 13.19
C ASN A 325 14.01 -0.01 11.99
N LEU A 326 14.86 -0.93 11.52
CA LEU A 326 14.49 -1.84 10.42
C LEU A 326 13.36 -2.80 10.81
N SER A 327 13.39 -3.33 12.05
CA SER A 327 12.33 -4.20 12.56
C SER A 327 11.00 -3.45 12.73
N LEU A 328 11.05 -2.19 13.20
CA LEU A 328 9.88 -1.32 13.30
C LEU A 328 9.32 -0.99 11.92
N LEU A 329 10.16 -0.69 10.92
CA LEU A 329 9.75 -0.50 9.54
C LEU A 329 8.93 -1.71 9.03
N ILE A 330 9.47 -2.93 9.21
CA ILE A 330 8.79 -4.16 8.80
C ILE A 330 7.49 -4.34 9.56
N LYS A 331 7.46 -4.02 10.85
CA LYS A 331 6.28 -4.17 11.69
C LYS A 331 5.12 -3.31 11.23
N PHE A 332 5.32 -2.04 10.89
CA PHE A 332 4.21 -1.18 10.47
C PHE A 332 3.89 -1.32 8.97
N MET A 333 4.87 -1.63 8.12
CA MET A 333 4.63 -1.93 6.70
C MET A 333 3.92 -3.26 6.48
N GLY A 334 4.01 -4.17 7.45
CA GLY A 334 3.54 -5.54 7.31
C GLY A 334 4.46 -6.40 6.43
N ILE A 335 4.20 -7.70 6.43
CA ILE A 335 4.96 -8.64 5.59
C ILE A 335 4.70 -8.37 4.10
N TYR A 336 3.47 -7.97 3.77
CA TYR A 336 3.05 -7.61 2.42
C TYR A 336 2.63 -6.14 2.38
N PRO A 337 3.57 -5.21 2.16
CA PRO A 337 3.28 -3.78 2.17
C PRO A 337 2.23 -3.38 1.13
N PRO A 338 1.53 -2.25 1.32
CA PRO A 338 0.66 -1.69 0.30
C PRO A 338 1.41 -1.51 -1.03
N GLY A 339 0.75 -1.87 -2.13
CA GLY A 339 1.38 -1.94 -3.46
C GLY A 339 1.88 -3.32 -3.86
N THR A 340 1.92 -4.29 -2.94
CA THR A 340 2.27 -5.68 -3.24
C THR A 340 1.09 -6.41 -3.89
N VAL A 341 1.31 -7.07 -5.04
CA VAL A 341 0.33 -7.99 -5.61
C VAL A 341 0.50 -9.35 -4.95
N VAL A 342 -0.62 -9.94 -4.55
CA VAL A 342 -0.65 -11.20 -3.79
C VAL A 342 -1.59 -12.22 -4.41
N GLN A 343 -1.25 -13.49 -4.25
CA GLN A 343 -2.13 -14.62 -4.48
C GLN A 343 -2.72 -15.08 -3.13
N LEU A 344 -4.03 -15.29 -3.12
CA LEU A 344 -4.77 -15.73 -1.95
C LEU A 344 -4.99 -17.23 -1.97
N SER A 345 -5.31 -17.82 -0.80
CA SER A 345 -5.54 -19.26 -0.63
C SER A 345 -6.73 -19.81 -1.42
N ASN A 346 -7.63 -18.95 -1.88
CA ASN A 346 -8.74 -19.27 -2.77
C ASN A 346 -8.41 -19.00 -4.26
N GLU A 347 -7.12 -18.95 -4.62
CA GLU A 347 -6.59 -18.70 -5.96
C GLU A 347 -6.84 -17.29 -6.55
N MET A 348 -7.54 -16.42 -5.83
CA MET A 348 -7.73 -15.04 -6.25
C MET A 348 -6.42 -14.26 -6.23
N VAL A 349 -6.33 -13.27 -7.10
CA VAL A 349 -5.21 -12.32 -7.15
C VAL A 349 -5.72 -10.95 -6.73
N GLY A 350 -4.95 -10.26 -5.89
CA GLY A 350 -5.30 -8.93 -5.41
C GLY A 350 -4.09 -8.04 -5.19
N LEU A 351 -4.38 -6.76 -4.98
CA LEU A 351 -3.40 -5.72 -4.64
C LEU A 351 -3.59 -5.34 -3.17
N VAL A 352 -2.55 -5.43 -2.37
CA VAL A 352 -2.55 -4.89 -1.00
C VAL A 352 -2.65 -3.37 -1.10
N ILE A 353 -3.68 -2.79 -0.47
CA ILE A 353 -3.96 -1.36 -0.54
C ILE A 353 -3.75 -0.63 0.79
N SER A 354 -3.87 -1.34 1.92
CA SER A 354 -3.53 -0.80 3.23
C SER A 354 -3.19 -1.92 4.23
N VAL A 355 -2.42 -1.56 5.25
CA VAL A 355 -2.03 -2.44 6.36
C VAL A 355 -2.36 -1.74 7.66
N ASN A 356 -2.96 -2.48 8.60
CA ASN A 356 -3.15 -2.05 9.96
C ASN A 356 -1.97 -2.54 10.82
N ALA A 357 -1.36 -1.64 11.57
CA ALA A 357 -0.19 -1.94 12.42
C ALA A 357 -0.50 -2.98 13.51
N GLN A 358 -1.77 -3.13 13.92
CA GLN A 358 -2.19 -4.14 14.89
C GLN A 358 -2.38 -5.53 14.27
N ASN A 359 -2.56 -5.62 12.95
CA ASN A 359 -2.84 -6.87 12.24
C ASN A 359 -2.04 -7.02 10.94
N ILE A 360 -0.72 -7.02 11.07
CA ILE A 360 0.25 -6.97 9.96
C ILE A 360 0.19 -8.15 8.97
N LEU A 361 -0.45 -9.26 9.36
CA LEU A 361 -0.61 -10.46 8.52
C LEU A 361 -1.90 -10.44 7.69
N HIS A 362 -2.82 -9.56 8.02
CA HIS A 362 -4.16 -9.52 7.42
C HIS A 362 -4.45 -8.11 6.87
N PRO A 363 -3.79 -7.74 5.75
CA PRO A 363 -4.01 -6.44 5.12
C PRO A 363 -5.37 -6.36 4.41
N ASN A 364 -5.76 -5.15 4.04
CA ASN A 364 -6.85 -4.93 3.08
C ASN A 364 -6.35 -5.18 1.66
N VAL A 365 -7.07 -6.01 0.92
CA VAL A 365 -6.69 -6.43 -0.43
C VAL A 365 -7.80 -6.08 -1.42
N LEU A 366 -7.47 -5.29 -2.45
CA LEU A 366 -8.33 -5.06 -3.61
C LEU A 366 -8.25 -6.28 -4.53
N ILE A 367 -9.37 -6.94 -4.76
CA ILE A 367 -9.42 -8.20 -5.51
C ILE A 367 -9.64 -7.95 -7.00
N TYR A 368 -8.92 -8.70 -7.83
CA TYR A 368 -9.19 -8.79 -9.26
C TYR A 368 -10.44 -9.62 -9.51
N ASP A 369 -11.47 -9.00 -10.06
CA ASP A 369 -12.65 -9.68 -10.58
C ASP A 369 -12.99 -9.09 -11.97
N PRO A 370 -12.84 -9.88 -13.06
CA PRO A 370 -13.09 -9.38 -14.41
C PRO A 370 -14.55 -9.03 -14.69
N SER A 371 -15.48 -9.47 -13.84
CA SER A 371 -16.92 -9.18 -13.95
C SER A 371 -17.32 -7.85 -13.29
N VAL A 372 -16.41 -7.24 -12.50
CA VAL A 372 -16.65 -6.02 -11.74
C VAL A 372 -15.76 -4.90 -12.25
N PRO A 373 -16.28 -3.71 -12.57
CA PRO A 373 -15.43 -2.57 -12.90
C PRO A 373 -14.46 -2.26 -11.76
N ARG A 374 -13.22 -1.87 -12.08
CA ARG A 374 -12.20 -1.55 -11.08
C ARG A 374 -12.67 -0.55 -10.01
N THR A 375 -13.49 0.42 -10.41
CA THR A 375 -14.07 1.42 -9.50
C THR A 375 -15.03 0.81 -8.45
N GLN A 376 -15.47 -0.41 -8.68
CA GLN A 376 -16.35 -1.18 -7.80
C GLN A 376 -15.67 -2.47 -7.29
N ALA A 377 -14.35 -2.62 -7.57
CA ALA A 377 -13.61 -3.81 -7.19
C ALA A 377 -13.76 -4.11 -5.69
N PRO A 378 -14.00 -5.37 -5.32
CA PRO A 378 -14.13 -5.74 -3.92
C PRO A 378 -12.82 -5.48 -3.17
N ILE A 379 -12.93 -4.87 -1.99
CA ILE A 379 -11.84 -4.82 -1.02
C ILE A 379 -12.19 -5.79 0.10
N ILE A 380 -11.24 -6.64 0.45
CA ILE A 380 -11.40 -7.64 1.51
C ILE A 380 -10.41 -7.32 2.60
N ASP A 381 -10.93 -7.20 3.82
CA ASP A 381 -10.11 -7.28 5.03
C ASP A 381 -9.82 -8.76 5.31
N LEU A 382 -8.56 -9.15 5.23
CA LEU A 382 -8.17 -10.54 5.47
C LEU A 382 -8.29 -10.94 6.95
N ALA A 383 -8.41 -9.98 7.88
CA ALA A 383 -8.66 -10.25 9.29
C ALA A 383 -10.07 -10.80 9.53
N GLU A 384 -11.05 -10.41 8.71
CA GLU A 384 -12.45 -10.84 8.82
C GLU A 384 -12.73 -12.17 8.08
N LYS A 385 -11.73 -12.77 7.42
CA LYS A 385 -11.90 -13.93 6.56
C LYS A 385 -10.83 -15.00 6.80
N GLU A 386 -11.19 -16.25 6.66
CA GLU A 386 -10.26 -17.39 6.67
C GLU A 386 -9.39 -17.48 5.37
N ILE A 387 -9.22 -16.35 4.70
CA ILE A 387 -8.43 -16.26 3.47
C ILE A 387 -7.03 -15.76 3.83
N LYS A 388 -6.01 -16.50 3.38
CA LYS A 388 -4.59 -16.19 3.65
C LYS A 388 -3.87 -15.79 2.37
N ILE A 389 -2.81 -15.00 2.51
CA ILE A 389 -1.87 -14.75 1.42
C ILE A 389 -0.97 -15.97 1.28
N VAL A 390 -0.89 -16.52 0.06
CA VAL A 390 -0.02 -17.66 -0.26
C VAL A 390 1.36 -17.17 -0.67
N ASN A 391 1.41 -16.18 -1.57
CA ASN A 391 2.66 -15.59 -2.04
C ASN A 391 2.47 -14.17 -2.59
N ALA A 392 3.59 -13.46 -2.75
CA ALA A 392 3.65 -12.21 -3.51
C ALA A 392 3.97 -12.50 -4.98
N ILE A 393 3.33 -11.78 -5.90
CA ILE A 393 3.50 -11.91 -7.35
C ILE A 393 4.18 -10.66 -7.88
N LEU A 394 5.24 -10.84 -8.68
CA LEU A 394 5.84 -9.73 -9.40
C LEU A 394 4.87 -9.20 -10.48
N PRO A 395 4.63 -7.89 -10.58
CA PRO A 395 3.74 -7.31 -11.60
C PRO A 395 4.06 -7.75 -13.04
N THR A 396 5.33 -8.00 -13.33
CA THR A 396 5.81 -8.48 -14.64
C THR A 396 5.34 -9.90 -14.99
N LYS A 397 4.94 -10.70 -13.98
CA LYS A 397 4.41 -12.05 -14.16
C LYS A 397 2.89 -12.10 -14.31
N LEU A 398 2.22 -10.97 -14.17
CA LEU A 398 0.76 -10.90 -14.30
C LEU A 398 0.35 -10.86 -15.78
N PRO A 399 -0.78 -11.50 -16.14
CA PRO A 399 -1.43 -11.26 -17.42
C PRO A 399 -1.78 -9.76 -17.58
N ASP A 400 -1.71 -9.21 -18.79
CA ASP A 400 -1.91 -7.78 -19.05
C ASP A 400 -3.24 -7.26 -18.48
N LYS A 401 -4.35 -7.99 -18.67
CA LYS A 401 -5.68 -7.62 -18.14
C LYS A 401 -5.70 -7.51 -16.60
N VAL A 402 -4.99 -8.39 -15.90
CA VAL A 402 -4.89 -8.38 -14.44
C VAL A 402 -4.04 -7.18 -14.01
N ARG A 403 -2.93 -6.95 -14.71
CA ARG A 403 -2.03 -5.83 -14.44
C ARG A 403 -2.73 -4.48 -14.67
N GLU A 404 -3.48 -4.32 -15.75
CA GLU A 404 -4.26 -3.11 -16.02
C GLU A 404 -5.35 -2.89 -14.97
N TYR A 405 -6.04 -3.94 -14.56
CA TYR A 405 -7.11 -3.86 -13.57
C TYR A 405 -6.59 -3.49 -12.17
N LEU A 406 -5.62 -4.24 -11.67
CA LEU A 406 -5.03 -3.98 -10.35
C LEU A 406 -4.19 -2.70 -10.37
N ASN A 407 -3.61 -2.37 -11.54
CA ASN A 407 -2.74 -1.23 -11.74
C ASN A 407 -1.69 -1.14 -10.62
N PRO A 408 -0.88 -2.21 -10.41
CA PRO A 408 0.22 -2.15 -9.47
C PRO A 408 1.18 -1.07 -9.97
N ARG A 409 1.39 -0.06 -9.15
CA ARG A 409 2.07 1.15 -9.58
C ARG A 409 3.55 0.91 -9.74
N SER A 410 4.12 1.62 -10.71
CA SER A 410 5.57 1.78 -10.84
C SER A 410 6.14 2.66 -9.71
N ARG A 411 5.30 3.48 -9.07
CA ARG A 411 5.69 4.36 -7.97
C ARG A 411 4.71 4.24 -6.83
N ILE A 412 5.25 4.07 -5.63
CA ILE A 412 4.49 3.82 -4.40
C ILE A 412 4.74 4.98 -3.47
N SER A 413 3.69 5.69 -3.11
CA SER A 413 3.72 6.64 -2.01
C SER A 413 2.76 6.22 -0.94
N TYR A 414 3.09 6.60 0.28
CA TYR A 414 2.32 6.29 1.45
C TYR A 414 1.85 7.57 2.13
N PHE A 415 0.64 7.55 2.61
CA PHE A 415 0.15 8.55 3.54
C PHE A 415 -0.78 7.86 4.52
N PHE A 416 -1.04 8.49 5.64
CA PHE A 416 -1.84 7.91 6.70
C PHE A 416 -3.14 8.70 6.90
N ASP A 417 -4.18 8.01 7.39
CA ASP A 417 -5.32 8.65 7.99
C ASP A 417 -5.44 8.27 9.47
N SER A 418 -6.10 9.12 10.22
CA SER A 418 -6.58 8.85 11.56
C SER A 418 -8.06 8.52 11.43
N ASP A 419 -8.52 7.45 12.08
CA ASP A 419 -9.95 7.17 12.21
C ASP A 419 -10.60 8.34 13.01
N GLU A 420 -11.50 9.12 12.35
CA GLU A 420 -12.36 10.11 13.04
C GLU A 420 -13.47 9.41 13.82
#